data_a3567270e32ffbce31f0be52f7db1d82
#
_entry.id   a3567270e32ffbce31f0be52f7db1d82
#
_cell.length_a   1.000
_cell.length_b   1.000
_cell.length_c   1.000
_cell.angle_alpha   90.00
_cell.angle_beta   90.00
_cell.angle_gamma   90.00
#
_symmetry.space_group_name_H-M   'P 1'
#
loop_
_entity.id
_entity.type
_entity.pdbx_description
1 polymer ?
#
loop_
_entity_poly.entity_id
_entity_poly.type
_entity_poly.pdbx_seq_one_letter_code
_entity_poly.pdbx_strand_id
1 'polypeptide(L)'
;MIKKLKLIVFCLLIFSCSDGGDSGSNIDDSSGNNTNSPDSPHVPSGFDLVVIDDFNSFDKTKWSKGLTHDTNPNIRMIWNKQTGGQNLLNDKYAGYILDANTYTSNGQLYLANKKESITGTDPAREFDYSTGWINSLQKINFNGTSKDVYVEVRAKFPKGDKVWPGIWIIDDSENRRWPPEIDVWEYFGKFFNTNRYDEMYFRYIYGVWNDNDNDSYVLPNFQATYNASAQHRIYGFKWTKDDMKWYIDGELVHTKTKGIEVPEADWPDQPMCMVINNGLLLSLIHI
;
A
#
# COMPACT_ATOMS: atom_id res chain seq x y z
N MET A 1 -22.60 5.46 20.64
CA MET A 1 -22.45 5.86 19.21
C MET A 1 -21.10 5.29 18.72
N ILE A 2 -21.11 4.23 17.94
CA ILE A 2 -19.88 3.56 17.46
C ILE A 2 -19.28 4.43 16.37
N LYS A 3 -18.16 5.09 16.67
CA LYS A 3 -17.39 5.84 15.65
C LYS A 3 -16.68 4.80 14.75
N LYS A 4 -17.20 4.61 13.55
CA LYS A 4 -16.52 3.82 12.51
C LYS A 4 -15.41 4.69 11.90
N LEU A 5 -14.16 4.26 12.02
CA LEU A 5 -13.02 4.86 11.33
C LEU A 5 -12.84 4.14 9.99
N LYS A 6 -12.79 4.88 8.89
CA LYS A 6 -12.73 4.30 7.54
C LYS A 6 -11.56 4.88 6.76
N LEU A 7 -10.74 4.03 6.19
CA LEU A 7 -9.89 4.37 5.05
C LEU A 7 -10.75 4.19 3.79
N ILE A 8 -10.76 5.19 2.93
CA ILE A 8 -11.53 5.18 1.69
C ILE A 8 -10.54 5.29 0.55
N VAL A 9 -10.47 4.25 -0.28
CA VAL A 9 -9.72 4.23 -1.54
C VAL A 9 -10.73 4.40 -2.66
N PHE A 10 -10.54 5.41 -3.46
CA PHE A 10 -11.49 5.77 -4.54
C PHE A 10 -11.08 5.18 -5.88
N CYS A 11 -9.79 5.23 -6.19
CA CYS A 11 -9.26 4.71 -7.46
C CYS A 11 -7.83 4.24 -7.22
N LEU A 12 -7.50 3.06 -7.73
CA LEU A 12 -6.14 2.55 -7.83
C LEU A 12 -5.78 2.44 -9.31
N LEU A 13 -4.69 3.08 -9.71
CA LEU A 13 -4.17 3.04 -11.06
C LEU A 13 -2.72 2.53 -11.04
N ILE A 14 -2.42 1.58 -11.91
CA ILE A 14 -1.06 1.08 -12.14
C ILE A 14 -0.74 1.33 -13.61
N PHE A 15 0.37 1.98 -13.85
CA PHE A 15 0.89 2.29 -15.17
C PHE A 15 2.25 1.66 -15.38
N SER A 16 2.55 1.30 -16.61
CA SER A 16 3.84 0.77 -17.02
C SER A 16 4.34 1.51 -18.27
N CYS A 17 5.65 1.66 -18.39
CA CYS A 17 6.26 2.33 -19.53
C CYS A 17 5.94 1.62 -20.85
N SER A 18 5.60 2.36 -21.91
CA SER A 18 5.44 1.80 -23.25
C SER A 18 6.81 1.54 -23.87
N ASP A 19 7.07 0.35 -24.39
CA ASP A 19 8.25 0.05 -25.18
C ASP A 19 8.13 0.77 -26.53
N GLY A 20 8.78 1.93 -26.67
CA GLY A 20 8.88 2.67 -27.92
C GLY A 20 9.75 1.92 -28.92
N GLY A 21 9.18 0.98 -29.66
CA GLY A 21 9.79 0.41 -30.84
C GLY A 21 9.70 1.40 -32.02
N ASP A 22 10.83 1.97 -32.39
CA ASP A 22 10.98 2.81 -33.58
C ASP A 22 10.77 1.95 -34.84
N SER A 23 9.61 2.07 -35.47
CA SER A 23 9.41 1.63 -36.86
C SER A 23 8.46 2.58 -37.54
N GLY A 24 9.02 3.42 -38.42
CA GLY A 24 8.27 4.35 -39.22
C GLY A 24 7.24 3.68 -40.11
N SER A 25 6.00 4.08 -39.96
CA SER A 25 4.99 4.09 -41.02
C SER A 25 3.91 5.10 -40.65
N ASN A 26 3.72 6.09 -41.52
CA ASN A 26 2.64 7.05 -41.45
C ASN A 26 1.31 6.32 -41.44
N ILE A 27 0.61 6.36 -40.34
CA ILE A 27 -0.82 6.15 -40.24
C ILE A 27 -1.36 7.32 -39.42
N ASP A 28 -2.20 8.09 -40.07
CA ASP A 28 -3.03 9.13 -39.48
C ASP A 28 -4.02 8.45 -38.50
N ASP A 29 -3.67 8.41 -37.23
CA ASP A 29 -4.53 7.90 -36.16
C ASP A 29 -4.84 9.03 -35.19
N SER A 30 -6.01 9.62 -35.41
CA SER A 30 -6.64 10.60 -34.54
C SER A 30 -7.33 9.91 -33.32
N SER A 31 -6.65 8.99 -32.67
CA SER A 31 -7.00 8.49 -31.34
C SER A 31 -5.85 8.77 -30.39
N GLY A 32 -5.70 10.04 -30.04
CA GLY A 32 -4.82 10.43 -28.93
C GLY A 32 -5.27 9.68 -27.68
N ASN A 33 -4.51 8.68 -27.27
CA ASN A 33 -4.63 8.05 -25.97
C ASN A 33 -4.35 9.14 -24.93
N ASN A 34 -5.41 9.77 -24.47
CA ASN A 34 -5.36 10.79 -23.43
C ASN A 34 -5.11 10.05 -22.10
N THR A 35 -3.83 9.84 -21.78
CA THR A 35 -3.39 9.20 -20.53
C THR A 35 -3.76 10.01 -19.29
N ASN A 36 -4.22 11.25 -19.47
CA ASN A 36 -4.77 12.09 -18.41
C ASN A 36 -6.29 11.85 -18.30
N SER A 37 -6.67 10.72 -17.71
CA SER A 37 -8.02 10.59 -17.18
C SER A 37 -8.26 11.70 -16.14
N PRO A 38 -9.45 12.32 -16.07
CA PRO A 38 -9.80 13.22 -14.98
C PRO A 38 -9.56 12.62 -13.58
N ASP A 39 -9.54 11.29 -13.52
CA ASP A 39 -9.34 10.51 -12.31
C ASP A 39 -7.86 10.22 -12.00
N SER A 40 -6.92 10.52 -12.91
CA SER A 40 -5.48 10.28 -12.78
C SER A 40 -4.65 11.44 -13.36
N PRO A 41 -4.71 12.63 -12.74
CA PRO A 41 -4.15 13.85 -13.33
C PRO A 41 -2.61 13.92 -13.27
N HIS A 42 -1.94 13.03 -12.51
CA HIS A 42 -0.52 13.13 -12.20
C HIS A 42 0.35 12.03 -12.80
N VAL A 43 -0.20 11.22 -13.70
CA VAL A 43 0.56 10.17 -14.38
C VAL A 43 1.66 10.78 -15.21
N PRO A 44 2.92 10.35 -15.04
CA PRO A 44 4.03 10.82 -15.89
C PRO A 44 3.81 10.47 -17.35
N SER A 45 4.29 11.31 -18.25
CA SER A 45 4.25 11.00 -19.68
C SER A 45 5.02 9.73 -20.02
N GLY A 46 4.56 8.96 -21.00
CA GLY A 46 5.20 7.72 -21.43
C GLY A 46 4.79 6.48 -20.65
N PHE A 47 3.75 6.57 -19.81
CA PHE A 47 3.15 5.42 -19.13
C PHE A 47 1.79 5.08 -19.72
N ASP A 48 1.56 3.79 -19.97
CA ASP A 48 0.28 3.24 -20.38
C ASP A 48 -0.48 2.67 -19.20
N LEU A 49 -1.81 2.83 -19.21
CA LEU A 49 -2.67 2.25 -18.18
C LEU A 49 -2.68 0.72 -18.30
N VAL A 50 -2.29 0.03 -17.24
CA VAL A 50 -2.29 -1.44 -17.16
C VAL A 50 -3.47 -1.96 -16.32
N VAL A 51 -3.71 -1.34 -15.16
CA VAL A 51 -4.78 -1.74 -14.24
C VAL A 51 -5.47 -0.50 -13.71
N ILE A 52 -6.78 -0.52 -13.71
CA ILE A 52 -7.64 0.44 -13.03
C ILE A 52 -8.65 -0.30 -12.14
N ASP A 53 -8.92 0.23 -10.96
CA ASP A 53 -10.05 -0.18 -10.13
C ASP A 53 -10.71 1.05 -9.51
N ASP A 54 -11.94 1.31 -9.90
CA ASP A 54 -12.78 2.40 -9.40
C ASP A 54 -13.65 1.98 -8.20
N PHE A 55 -13.53 0.71 -7.79
CA PHE A 55 -14.27 0.11 -6.68
C PHE A 55 -15.81 0.28 -6.74
N ASN A 56 -16.37 0.34 -7.95
CA ASN A 56 -17.81 0.25 -8.13
C ASN A 56 -18.37 -1.08 -7.60
N SER A 57 -17.55 -2.12 -7.66
CA SER A 57 -17.76 -3.41 -7.00
C SER A 57 -16.43 -3.97 -6.53
N PHE A 58 -16.48 -4.97 -5.62
CA PHE A 58 -15.26 -5.67 -5.21
C PHE A 58 -14.83 -6.67 -6.28
N ASP A 59 -13.78 -6.36 -7.01
CA ASP A 59 -13.26 -7.21 -8.09
C ASP A 59 -12.32 -8.29 -7.52
N LYS A 60 -12.85 -9.51 -7.40
CA LYS A 60 -12.08 -10.67 -6.92
C LYS A 60 -10.99 -11.13 -7.87
N THR A 61 -10.97 -10.69 -9.10
CA THR A 61 -9.88 -11.00 -10.03
C THR A 61 -8.64 -10.15 -9.75
N LYS A 62 -8.81 -9.00 -9.09
CA LYS A 62 -7.74 -8.09 -8.71
C LYS A 62 -7.35 -8.22 -7.23
N TRP A 63 -8.33 -8.48 -6.36
CA TRP A 63 -8.15 -8.39 -4.91
C TRP A 63 -8.64 -9.62 -4.17
N SER A 64 -7.95 -9.93 -3.08
CA SER A 64 -8.40 -10.79 -1.99
C SER A 64 -8.62 -9.96 -0.74
N LYS A 65 -9.55 -10.38 0.12
CA LYS A 65 -9.75 -9.77 1.44
C LYS A 65 -8.83 -10.41 2.48
N GLY A 66 -8.36 -9.62 3.43
CA GLY A 66 -7.51 -10.11 4.51
C GLY A 66 -6.06 -10.37 4.10
N LEU A 67 -5.47 -11.41 4.68
CA LEU A 67 -4.04 -11.73 4.58
C LEU A 67 -3.73 -12.91 3.64
N THR A 68 -4.73 -13.51 3.03
CA THR A 68 -4.55 -14.71 2.20
C THR A 68 -5.14 -14.51 0.82
N HIS A 69 -4.72 -15.32 -0.12
CA HIS A 69 -5.39 -15.42 -1.41
C HIS A 69 -6.76 -16.11 -1.22
N ASP A 70 -7.84 -15.53 -1.76
CA ASP A 70 -9.21 -15.96 -1.49
C ASP A 70 -9.56 -17.34 -2.03
N THR A 71 -8.93 -17.80 -3.11
CA THR A 71 -9.14 -19.12 -3.70
C THR A 71 -8.06 -20.14 -3.32
N ASN A 72 -6.93 -19.71 -2.75
CA ASN A 72 -5.87 -20.56 -2.26
C ASN A 72 -5.35 -20.07 -0.90
N PRO A 73 -5.94 -20.50 0.22
CA PRO A 73 -5.55 -20.05 1.55
C PRO A 73 -4.13 -20.45 1.96
N ASN A 74 -3.46 -21.33 1.22
CA ASN A 74 -2.06 -21.65 1.44
C ASN A 74 -1.13 -20.52 0.96
N ILE A 75 -1.61 -19.66 0.06
CA ILE A 75 -0.92 -18.44 -0.36
C ILE A 75 -1.26 -17.35 0.64
N ARG A 76 -0.30 -17.00 1.49
CA ARG A 76 -0.46 -16.00 2.54
C ARG A 76 0.48 -14.85 2.31
N MET A 77 0.06 -13.67 2.71
CA MET A 77 0.94 -12.50 2.84
C MET A 77 1.89 -12.70 4.01
N ILE A 78 2.90 -13.54 3.84
CA ILE A 78 3.86 -13.71 4.88
C ILE A 78 5.14 -14.15 4.36
N TRP A 79 5.98 -13.65 4.83
CA TRP A 79 7.21 -13.17 4.68
C TRP A 79 8.31 -13.72 5.61
N ASN A 80 8.13 -14.34 6.63
CA ASN A 80 9.18 -14.93 7.43
C ASN A 80 8.82 -16.33 7.92
N LYS A 81 9.30 -17.34 7.19
CA LYS A 81 9.10 -18.75 7.55
C LYS A 81 9.69 -19.11 8.93
N GLN A 82 10.71 -18.37 9.39
CA GLN A 82 11.39 -18.67 10.66
C GLN A 82 10.60 -18.17 11.86
N THR A 83 9.83 -17.10 11.71
CA THR A 83 9.01 -16.54 12.79
C THR A 83 7.55 -16.95 12.70
N GLY A 84 7.20 -17.83 11.75
CA GLY A 84 5.82 -18.18 11.52
C GLY A 84 4.99 -17.08 10.90
N GLY A 85 5.59 -15.98 10.48
CA GLY A 85 5.07 -14.90 9.68
C GLY A 85 3.77 -14.25 10.08
N GLN A 86 2.83 -15.03 10.52
CA GLN A 86 1.53 -14.60 11.04
C GLN A 86 1.68 -13.78 12.31
N ASN A 87 2.67 -14.10 13.13
CA ASN A 87 2.88 -13.48 14.44
C ASN A 87 3.40 -12.04 14.37
N LEU A 88 4.07 -11.64 13.31
CA LEU A 88 4.58 -10.26 13.18
C LEU A 88 3.47 -9.22 13.16
N LEU A 89 2.38 -9.51 12.47
CA LEU A 89 1.23 -8.62 12.42
C LEU A 89 0.38 -8.68 13.69
N ASN A 90 0.28 -9.84 14.28
CA ASN A 90 -0.71 -10.13 15.30
C ASN A 90 -0.36 -9.60 16.69
N ASP A 91 0.92 -9.51 17.04
CA ASP A 91 1.33 -8.99 18.36
C ASP A 91 1.23 -7.46 18.44
N LYS A 92 1.29 -6.78 17.31
CA LYS A 92 1.26 -5.32 17.23
C LYS A 92 -0.14 -4.76 16.96
N TYR A 93 -1.07 -5.56 16.44
CA TYR A 93 -2.40 -5.10 16.04
C TYR A 93 -3.44 -5.21 17.18
N ALA A 94 -4.19 -4.12 17.34
CA ALA A 94 -5.37 -4.10 18.20
C ALA A 94 -6.61 -4.65 17.52
N GLY A 95 -6.63 -4.68 16.18
CA GLY A 95 -7.77 -5.08 15.38
C GLY A 95 -7.60 -6.43 14.73
N TYR A 96 -8.57 -7.32 14.90
CA TYR A 96 -8.65 -8.59 14.16
C TYR A 96 -9.14 -8.35 12.74
N ILE A 97 -8.48 -8.96 11.75
CA ILE A 97 -8.84 -8.74 10.34
C ILE A 97 -10.08 -9.54 9.99
N LEU A 98 -11.14 -8.85 9.55
CA LEU A 98 -12.40 -9.45 9.12
C LEU A 98 -12.77 -9.02 7.70
N ASP A 99 -13.16 -9.98 6.87
CA ASP A 99 -13.66 -9.74 5.50
C ASP A 99 -14.86 -8.79 5.47
N ALA A 100 -15.72 -8.87 6.50
CA ALA A 100 -16.88 -7.99 6.64
C ALA A 100 -16.54 -6.50 6.82
N ASN A 101 -15.28 -6.19 7.16
CA ASN A 101 -14.81 -4.82 7.32
C ASN A 101 -14.22 -4.24 6.01
N THR A 102 -14.21 -5.06 4.96
CA THR A 102 -13.78 -4.68 3.61
C THR A 102 -14.99 -4.76 2.67
N TYR A 103 -15.44 -3.62 2.17
CA TYR A 103 -16.60 -3.55 1.29
C TYR A 103 -16.54 -2.34 0.35
N THR A 104 -17.27 -2.41 -0.76
CA THR A 104 -17.45 -1.30 -1.69
C THR A 104 -18.82 -0.67 -1.51
N SER A 105 -18.91 0.64 -1.68
CA SER A 105 -20.15 1.39 -1.68
C SER A 105 -19.95 2.73 -2.40
N ASN A 106 -20.88 3.11 -3.26
CA ASN A 106 -20.84 4.37 -4.01
C ASN A 106 -19.52 4.61 -4.75
N GLY A 107 -19.00 3.59 -5.46
CA GLY A 107 -17.75 3.69 -6.19
C GLY A 107 -16.52 3.93 -5.29
N GLN A 108 -16.51 3.39 -4.09
CA GLN A 108 -15.41 3.53 -3.16
C GLN A 108 -15.18 2.23 -2.39
N LEU A 109 -13.92 1.92 -2.13
CA LEU A 109 -13.52 0.88 -1.18
C LEU A 109 -13.50 1.45 0.25
N TYR A 110 -14.07 0.70 1.16
CA TYR A 110 -14.05 0.99 2.59
C TYR A 110 -13.30 -0.11 3.33
N LEU A 111 -12.25 0.27 4.02
CA LEU A 111 -11.55 -0.54 5.00
C LEU A 111 -11.91 0.00 6.38
N ALA A 112 -12.80 -0.69 7.08
CA ALA A 112 -13.40 -0.17 8.30
C ALA A 112 -12.72 -0.72 9.55
N ASN A 113 -12.43 0.17 10.50
CA ASN A 113 -12.12 -0.21 11.87
C ASN A 113 -13.38 -0.09 12.72
N LYS A 114 -13.70 -1.11 13.49
CA LYS A 114 -14.85 -1.14 14.39
C LYS A 114 -14.41 -1.52 15.80
N LYS A 115 -14.99 -0.86 16.80
CA LYS A 115 -14.85 -1.29 18.19
C LYS A 115 -15.87 -2.37 18.45
N GLU A 116 -15.41 -3.58 18.60
CA GLU A 116 -16.22 -4.78 18.85
C GLU A 116 -15.33 -5.89 19.43
N SER A 117 -15.87 -6.73 20.31
CA SER A 117 -15.12 -7.86 20.87
C SER A 117 -15.11 -9.01 19.88
N ILE A 118 -13.92 -9.51 19.57
CA ILE A 118 -13.70 -10.63 18.65
C ILE A 118 -12.80 -11.66 19.32
N THR A 119 -13.24 -12.91 19.39
CA THR A 119 -12.37 -14.04 19.72
C THR A 119 -11.62 -14.45 18.47
N GLY A 120 -10.36 -14.10 18.40
CA GLY A 120 -9.48 -14.45 17.28
C GLY A 120 -9.09 -15.93 17.32
N THR A 121 -8.82 -16.50 16.16
CA THR A 121 -8.32 -17.87 15.99
C THR A 121 -6.86 -17.92 15.56
N ASP A 122 -6.40 -16.88 14.90
CA ASP A 122 -5.02 -16.73 14.46
C ASP A 122 -4.61 -15.24 14.50
N PRO A 123 -4.03 -14.79 15.63
CA PRO A 123 -3.73 -15.53 16.86
C PRO A 123 -4.97 -15.81 17.70
N ALA A 124 -4.91 -16.87 18.49
CA ALA A 124 -5.96 -17.24 19.46
C ALA A 124 -5.91 -16.31 20.66
N ARG A 125 -6.59 -15.17 20.58
CA ARG A 125 -6.77 -14.20 21.68
C ARG A 125 -7.99 -13.33 21.48
N GLU A 126 -8.37 -12.59 22.52
CA GLU A 126 -9.42 -11.57 22.42
C GLU A 126 -8.88 -10.28 21.83
N PHE A 127 -9.72 -9.64 20.99
CA PHE A 127 -9.48 -8.35 20.37
C PHE A 127 -10.66 -7.42 20.68
N ASP A 128 -10.34 -6.15 20.94
CA ASP A 128 -11.35 -5.11 21.18
C ASP A 128 -11.79 -4.39 19.90
N TYR A 129 -11.17 -4.73 18.78
CA TYR A 129 -11.44 -4.09 17.49
C TYR A 129 -11.34 -5.10 16.37
N SER A 130 -12.03 -4.81 15.27
CA SER A 130 -11.84 -5.46 13.98
C SER A 130 -11.41 -4.46 12.91
N THR A 131 -10.77 -4.93 11.84
CA THR A 131 -10.18 -4.11 10.79
C THR A 131 -10.38 -4.73 9.41
N GLY A 132 -10.31 -3.90 8.35
CA GLY A 132 -10.44 -4.30 6.96
C GLY A 132 -9.11 -4.21 6.20
N TRP A 133 -8.83 -5.21 5.35
CA TRP A 133 -7.63 -5.34 4.52
C TRP A 133 -7.95 -5.89 3.15
N ILE A 134 -7.16 -5.51 2.14
CA ILE A 134 -7.10 -6.17 0.83
C ILE A 134 -5.66 -6.40 0.43
N ASN A 135 -5.46 -7.37 -0.44
CA ASN A 135 -4.19 -7.66 -1.07
C ASN A 135 -4.38 -8.10 -2.52
N SER A 136 -3.33 -7.96 -3.34
CA SER A 136 -3.31 -8.40 -4.74
C SER A 136 -2.43 -9.62 -5.00
N LEU A 137 -2.18 -10.44 -3.98
CA LEU A 137 -1.37 -11.66 -4.06
C LEU A 137 -1.77 -12.53 -5.25
N GLN A 138 -0.81 -12.84 -6.12
CA GLN A 138 -0.97 -13.70 -7.30
C GLN A 138 -2.07 -13.23 -8.28
N LYS A 139 -2.48 -11.97 -8.20
CA LYS A 139 -3.52 -11.37 -9.05
C LYS A 139 -3.02 -10.17 -9.83
N ILE A 140 -2.44 -9.19 -9.12
CA ILE A 140 -1.78 -8.04 -9.71
C ILE A 140 -0.40 -7.97 -9.11
N ASN A 141 0.62 -8.11 -9.96
CA ASN A 141 2.00 -7.89 -9.57
C ASN A 141 2.72 -7.02 -10.62
N PHE A 142 3.82 -6.45 -10.20
CA PHE A 142 4.65 -5.61 -11.04
C PHE A 142 6.09 -5.65 -10.56
N ASN A 143 7.02 -5.34 -11.46
CA ASN A 143 8.45 -5.29 -11.19
C ASN A 143 9.04 -4.04 -11.86
N GLY A 144 9.24 -2.97 -11.11
CA GLY A 144 9.74 -1.70 -11.61
C GLY A 144 11.17 -1.75 -12.13
N THR A 145 11.94 -2.75 -11.73
CA THR A 145 13.30 -2.95 -12.25
C THR A 145 13.29 -3.53 -13.67
N SER A 146 12.33 -4.40 -13.98
CA SER A 146 12.20 -4.96 -15.33
C SER A 146 11.45 -4.03 -16.28
N LYS A 147 10.49 -3.26 -15.78
CA LYS A 147 9.70 -2.30 -16.53
C LYS A 147 9.22 -1.20 -15.61
N ASP A 148 9.48 0.06 -15.94
CA ASP A 148 9.08 1.20 -15.11
C ASP A 148 7.58 1.13 -14.76
N VAL A 149 7.28 1.34 -13.49
CA VAL A 149 5.93 1.29 -12.94
C VAL A 149 5.60 2.61 -12.26
N TYR A 150 4.37 3.07 -12.48
CA TYR A 150 3.75 4.13 -11.70
C TYR A 150 2.44 3.64 -11.11
N VAL A 151 2.26 3.84 -9.81
CA VAL A 151 1.05 3.52 -9.08
C VAL A 151 0.44 4.81 -8.55
N GLU A 152 -0.85 4.98 -8.70
CA GLU A 152 -1.58 6.12 -8.15
C GLU A 152 -2.80 5.63 -7.38
N VAL A 153 -2.95 6.14 -6.15
CA VAL A 153 -4.07 5.81 -5.28
C VAL A 153 -4.70 7.07 -4.74
N ARG A 154 -6.00 7.23 -4.98
CA ARG A 154 -6.78 8.30 -4.40
C ARG A 154 -7.44 7.84 -3.11
N ALA A 155 -6.97 8.32 -1.97
CA ALA A 155 -7.41 7.86 -0.66
C ALA A 155 -7.74 9.00 0.31
N LYS A 156 -8.65 8.68 1.26
CA LYS A 156 -8.99 9.53 2.40
C LYS A 156 -8.69 8.76 3.69
N PHE A 157 -7.85 9.33 4.54
CA PHE A 157 -7.38 8.68 5.76
C PHE A 157 -8.34 8.76 6.94
N PRO A 158 -8.34 7.75 7.83
CA PRO A 158 -8.96 7.90 9.13
C PRO A 158 -8.20 8.93 9.98
N LYS A 159 -8.90 9.55 10.92
CA LYS A 159 -8.33 10.38 11.96
C LYS A 159 -8.61 9.73 13.31
N GLY A 160 -7.62 9.62 14.15
CA GLY A 160 -7.79 9.10 15.51
C GLY A 160 -6.53 8.49 16.08
N ASP A 161 -6.62 8.15 17.36
CA ASP A 161 -5.55 7.44 18.07
C ASP A 161 -5.43 6.00 17.56
N LYS A 162 -4.21 5.47 17.53
CA LYS A 162 -3.88 4.10 17.14
C LYS A 162 -4.15 3.73 15.68
N VAL A 163 -4.68 4.63 14.85
CA VAL A 163 -4.89 4.32 13.43
C VAL A 163 -3.56 4.16 12.71
N TRP A 164 -3.47 3.09 11.94
CA TRP A 164 -2.28 2.74 11.17
C TRP A 164 -2.67 2.20 9.79
N PRO A 165 -3.26 3.03 8.93
CA PRO A 165 -3.48 2.65 7.55
C PRO A 165 -2.18 2.69 6.75
N GLY A 166 -2.07 1.80 5.76
CA GLY A 166 -0.93 1.74 4.86
C GLY A 166 -1.32 1.28 3.47
N ILE A 167 -0.52 1.70 2.48
CA ILE A 167 -0.37 1.07 1.19
C ILE A 167 1.08 0.66 1.04
N TRP A 168 1.32 -0.60 0.85
CA TRP A 168 2.63 -1.17 0.81
C TRP A 168 2.73 -2.31 -0.20
N ILE A 169 3.94 -2.65 -0.57
CA ILE A 169 4.26 -3.54 -1.68
C ILE A 169 5.25 -4.57 -1.15
N ILE A 170 4.96 -5.86 -1.38
CA ILE A 170 5.76 -6.98 -0.90
C ILE A 170 6.02 -8.00 -2.00
N ASP A 171 6.98 -8.88 -1.77
CA ASP A 171 7.34 -9.97 -2.68
C ASP A 171 6.14 -10.88 -3.00
N ASP A 172 5.81 -11.01 -4.29
CA ASP A 172 4.78 -11.92 -4.83
C ASP A 172 5.38 -13.13 -5.54
N SER A 173 6.68 -13.33 -5.42
CA SER A 173 7.34 -14.55 -5.92
C SER A 173 6.88 -15.80 -5.16
N GLU A 174 7.17 -16.96 -5.69
CA GLU A 174 6.80 -18.25 -5.07
C GLU A 174 7.34 -18.38 -3.63
N ASN A 175 8.53 -17.85 -3.38
CA ASN A 175 9.19 -17.95 -2.08
C ASN A 175 8.74 -16.90 -1.06
N ARG A 176 8.14 -15.80 -1.49
CA ARG A 176 7.66 -14.68 -0.66
C ARG A 176 8.60 -14.33 0.47
N ARG A 177 9.72 -13.74 0.11
CA ARG A 177 10.72 -13.28 1.08
C ARG A 177 10.31 -11.94 1.70
N TRP A 178 10.73 -11.73 2.91
CA TRP A 178 10.69 -10.45 3.58
C TRP A 178 12.00 -10.23 4.38
N PRO A 179 12.66 -9.11 4.24
CA PRO A 179 12.45 -8.09 3.22
C PRO A 179 12.57 -8.63 1.79
N PRO A 180 12.17 -7.92 0.73
CA PRO A 180 11.90 -6.47 0.68
C PRO A 180 10.44 -6.09 0.96
N GLU A 181 10.26 -4.84 1.41
CA GLU A 181 8.96 -4.17 1.54
C GLU A 181 9.10 -2.71 1.11
N ILE A 182 8.15 -2.21 0.35
CA ILE A 182 8.08 -0.80 -0.04
C ILE A 182 6.78 -0.23 0.53
N ASP A 183 6.89 0.71 1.47
CA ASP A 183 5.75 1.48 1.93
C ASP A 183 5.53 2.64 0.97
N VAL A 184 4.51 2.53 0.12
CA VAL A 184 4.05 3.66 -0.70
C VAL A 184 3.65 4.79 0.23
N TRP A 185 2.98 4.45 1.33
CA TRP A 185 2.85 5.28 2.51
C TRP A 185 2.36 4.46 3.72
N GLU A 186 2.75 4.90 4.89
CA GLU A 186 2.34 4.35 6.17
C GLU A 186 2.02 5.51 7.12
N TYR A 187 0.75 5.62 7.54
CA TYR A 187 0.32 6.73 8.39
C TYR A 187 0.13 6.29 9.83
N PHE A 188 0.65 7.08 10.75
CA PHE A 188 0.51 6.87 12.19
C PHE A 188 -0.28 8.01 12.83
N GLY A 189 -1.51 7.73 13.27
CA GLY A 189 -2.38 8.73 13.87
C GLY A 189 -1.86 9.25 15.20
N LYS A 190 -1.57 8.38 16.14
CA LYS A 190 -0.92 8.70 17.41
C LYS A 190 -0.30 7.45 18.02
N PHE A 191 0.95 7.58 18.39
CA PHE A 191 1.63 6.57 19.17
C PHE A 191 1.48 6.83 20.67
N PHE A 192 1.01 5.83 21.42
CA PHE A 192 0.98 5.91 22.88
C PHE A 192 2.41 5.92 23.41
N ASN A 193 2.68 6.83 24.35
CA ASN A 193 3.98 7.00 25.01
C ASN A 193 5.15 7.43 24.12
N THR A 194 4.90 7.91 22.93
CA THR A 194 5.91 8.58 22.10
C THR A 194 5.46 9.97 21.76
N ASN A 195 6.40 10.86 21.39
CA ASN A 195 6.08 12.18 20.87
C ASN A 195 5.66 12.14 19.39
N ARG A 196 5.52 10.95 18.80
CA ARG A 196 5.09 10.76 17.43
C ARG A 196 3.58 10.88 17.36
N TYR A 197 3.13 11.81 16.58
CA TYR A 197 1.72 12.08 16.35
C TYR A 197 1.52 12.69 14.98
N ASP A 198 0.57 12.16 14.22
CA ASP A 198 0.22 12.68 12.90
C ASP A 198 1.40 12.63 11.92
N GLU A 199 2.03 11.48 11.80
CA GLU A 199 3.20 11.26 10.94
C GLU A 199 2.88 10.33 9.78
N MET A 200 3.37 10.69 8.59
CA MET A 200 3.36 9.85 7.39
C MET A 200 4.78 9.42 7.07
N TYR A 201 4.95 8.14 6.82
CA TYR A 201 6.22 7.52 6.45
C TYR A 201 6.19 7.02 5.02
N PHE A 202 7.31 7.22 4.31
CA PHE A 202 7.65 6.61 3.03
C PHE A 202 8.94 5.84 3.23
N ARG A 203 8.96 4.54 2.93
CA ARG A 203 10.15 3.75 3.22
C ARG A 203 10.38 2.62 2.22
N TYR A 204 11.60 2.15 2.16
CA TYR A 204 11.98 0.90 1.56
C TYR A 204 12.78 0.07 2.57
N ILE A 205 12.28 -1.10 2.89
CA ILE A 205 12.88 -2.05 3.81
C ILE A 205 13.60 -3.12 3.01
N TYR A 206 14.91 -3.28 3.23
CA TYR A 206 15.76 -4.20 2.48
C TYR A 206 16.83 -4.83 3.39
N GLY A 207 17.61 -5.78 2.83
CA GLY A 207 18.68 -6.46 3.56
C GLY A 207 18.20 -7.40 4.63
N VAL A 208 18.89 -7.46 5.75
CA VAL A 208 18.49 -8.20 6.96
C VAL A 208 17.79 -7.22 7.88
N TRP A 209 16.55 -7.53 8.25
CA TRP A 209 15.80 -6.69 9.17
C TRP A 209 16.55 -6.54 10.49
N ASN A 210 16.91 -5.33 10.79
CA ASN A 210 17.32 -4.88 12.12
C ASN A 210 16.79 -3.45 12.33
N ASP A 211 16.84 -2.93 13.53
CA ASP A 211 16.30 -1.60 13.87
C ASP A 211 17.00 -0.44 13.14
N ASN A 212 18.10 -0.69 12.44
CA ASN A 212 18.89 0.31 11.73
C ASN A 212 18.62 0.32 10.21
N ASP A 213 17.92 -0.66 9.63
CA ASP A 213 17.70 -0.79 8.18
C ASP A 213 16.47 -0.03 7.69
N ASN A 214 15.83 0.73 8.58
CA ASN A 214 14.66 1.53 8.26
C ASN A 214 15.06 2.92 7.78
N ASP A 215 15.52 3.00 6.55
CA ASP A 215 15.65 4.30 5.91
C ASP A 215 14.26 4.80 5.51
N SER A 216 13.67 5.63 6.36
CA SER A 216 12.34 6.19 6.18
C SER A 216 12.39 7.71 6.07
N TYR A 217 11.62 8.25 5.15
CA TYR A 217 11.31 9.67 5.10
C TYR A 217 10.00 9.94 5.85
N VAL A 218 10.00 10.92 6.73
CA VAL A 218 8.87 11.23 7.62
C VAL A 218 8.32 12.60 7.29
N LEU A 219 7.00 12.68 7.08
CA LEU A 219 6.25 13.93 7.04
C LEU A 219 5.50 14.11 8.36
N PRO A 220 5.96 15.00 9.25
CA PRO A 220 5.26 15.33 10.47
C PRO A 220 4.04 16.21 10.18
N ASN A 221 3.07 16.23 11.11
CA ASN A 221 1.85 17.05 11.03
C ASN A 221 1.07 16.83 9.72
N PHE A 222 0.99 15.56 9.29
CA PHE A 222 0.43 15.17 8.01
C PHE A 222 -1.02 15.62 7.81
N GLN A 223 -1.88 15.37 8.80
CA GLN A 223 -3.30 15.80 8.74
C GLN A 223 -3.45 17.31 8.75
N ALA A 224 -2.61 18.02 9.52
CA ALA A 224 -2.61 19.47 9.56
C ALA A 224 -2.18 20.07 8.21
N THR A 225 -1.20 19.47 7.54
CA THR A 225 -0.68 19.95 6.25
C THR A 225 -1.61 19.59 5.09
N TYR A 226 -2.08 18.33 5.01
CA TYR A 226 -2.79 17.82 3.84
C TYR A 226 -4.30 17.70 4.02
N ASN A 227 -4.81 17.85 5.24
CA ASN A 227 -6.23 17.67 5.57
C ASN A 227 -6.82 16.33 5.08
N ALA A 228 -5.99 15.29 5.09
CA ALA A 228 -6.26 14.01 4.44
C ALA A 228 -7.39 13.21 5.08
N SER A 229 -7.84 13.58 6.30
CA SER A 229 -9.03 13.00 6.94
C SER A 229 -10.33 13.69 6.54
N ALA A 230 -10.28 14.91 6.01
CA ALA A 230 -11.47 15.64 5.55
C ALA A 230 -11.68 15.45 4.05
N GLN A 231 -10.60 15.29 3.27
CA GLN A 231 -10.66 15.17 1.82
C GLN A 231 -9.76 14.06 1.30
N HIS A 232 -10.05 13.59 0.09
CA HIS A 232 -9.16 12.68 -0.61
C HIS A 232 -7.90 13.40 -1.07
N ARG A 233 -6.78 12.67 -1.07
CA ARG A 233 -5.52 13.06 -1.68
C ARG A 233 -5.10 11.99 -2.68
N ILE A 234 -4.23 12.34 -3.59
CA ILE A 234 -3.70 11.43 -4.59
C ILE A 234 -2.26 11.10 -4.21
N TYR A 235 -2.00 9.82 -4.00
CA TYR A 235 -0.69 9.29 -3.62
C TYR A 235 -0.10 8.54 -4.80
N GLY A 236 1.02 9.04 -5.31
CA GLY A 236 1.74 8.45 -6.42
C GLY A 236 3.03 7.77 -5.96
N PHE A 237 3.37 6.67 -6.62
CA PHE A 237 4.64 5.98 -6.43
C PHE A 237 5.19 5.52 -7.77
N LYS A 238 6.42 5.92 -8.07
CA LYS A 238 7.16 5.49 -9.26
C LYS A 238 8.32 4.59 -8.83
N TRP A 239 8.45 3.45 -9.49
CA TRP A 239 9.56 2.53 -9.31
C TRP A 239 10.15 2.18 -10.66
N THR A 240 11.47 2.40 -10.78
CA THR A 240 12.26 2.09 -11.97
C THR A 240 13.45 1.21 -11.60
N LYS A 241 14.25 0.84 -12.57
CA LYS A 241 15.51 0.12 -12.33
C LYS A 241 16.55 0.98 -11.57
N ASP A 242 16.39 2.31 -11.55
CA ASP A 242 17.38 3.25 -11.03
C ASP A 242 16.88 4.05 -9.81
N ASP A 243 15.56 4.28 -9.70
CA ASP A 243 14.99 5.11 -8.63
C ASP A 243 13.59 4.66 -8.19
N MET A 244 13.25 5.04 -6.97
CA MET A 244 11.90 5.05 -6.40
C MET A 244 11.55 6.49 -6.02
N LYS A 245 10.31 6.91 -6.36
CA LYS A 245 9.84 8.26 -6.09
C LYS A 245 8.43 8.25 -5.54
N TRP A 246 8.21 9.03 -4.49
CA TRP A 246 6.92 9.18 -3.81
C TRP A 246 6.34 10.57 -4.03
N TYR A 247 5.04 10.62 -4.27
CA TYR A 247 4.34 11.85 -4.62
C TYR A 247 3.06 12.00 -3.80
N ILE A 248 2.69 13.25 -3.48
CA ILE A 248 1.37 13.61 -2.96
C ILE A 248 0.80 14.70 -3.85
N ASP A 249 -0.41 14.47 -4.39
CA ASP A 249 -1.08 15.39 -5.32
C ASP A 249 -0.18 15.84 -6.48
N GLY A 250 0.68 14.92 -6.98
CA GLY A 250 1.63 15.13 -8.07
C GLY A 250 2.96 15.79 -7.66
N GLU A 251 3.09 16.28 -6.44
CA GLU A 251 4.34 16.86 -5.95
C GLU A 251 5.28 15.78 -5.42
N LEU A 252 6.53 15.79 -5.85
CA LEU A 252 7.57 14.88 -5.40
C LEU A 252 7.92 15.16 -3.93
N VAL A 253 7.75 14.15 -3.07
CA VAL A 253 8.03 14.27 -1.62
C VAL A 253 9.28 13.53 -1.19
N HIS A 254 9.64 12.43 -1.87
CA HIS A 254 10.82 11.64 -1.51
C HIS A 254 11.38 10.89 -2.72
N THR A 255 12.68 10.60 -2.70
CA THR A 255 13.38 9.80 -3.71
C THR A 255 14.37 8.87 -3.02
N LYS A 256 14.50 7.66 -3.57
CA LYS A 256 15.56 6.70 -3.30
C LYS A 256 16.24 6.32 -4.60
N THR A 257 17.56 6.34 -4.63
CA THR A 257 18.36 6.04 -5.80
C THR A 257 19.22 4.80 -5.57
N LYS A 258 19.15 3.87 -6.52
CA LYS A 258 19.98 2.67 -6.53
C LYS A 258 21.47 3.02 -6.54
N GLY A 259 22.25 2.36 -5.70
CA GLY A 259 23.68 2.58 -5.56
C GLY A 259 24.06 3.85 -4.81
N ILE A 260 23.09 4.64 -4.33
CA ILE A 260 23.30 5.85 -3.53
C ILE A 260 22.69 5.69 -2.14
N GLU A 261 21.36 5.73 -2.04
CA GLU A 261 20.64 5.52 -0.77
C GLU A 261 20.35 4.05 -0.51
N VAL A 262 20.29 3.21 -1.55
CA VAL A 262 20.07 1.77 -1.46
C VAL A 262 21.21 1.04 -2.16
N PRO A 263 21.88 0.07 -1.51
CA PRO A 263 22.90 -0.74 -2.17
C PRO A 263 22.35 -1.43 -3.44
N GLU A 264 23.17 -1.56 -4.48
CA GLU A 264 22.71 -2.19 -5.73
C GLU A 264 22.19 -3.62 -5.53
N ALA A 265 22.83 -4.37 -4.63
CA ALA A 265 22.47 -5.77 -4.33
C ALA A 265 21.13 -5.91 -3.60
N ASP A 266 20.66 -4.85 -2.97
CA ASP A 266 19.40 -4.81 -2.22
C ASP A 266 18.26 -4.17 -3.00
N TRP A 267 18.50 -3.73 -4.25
CA TRP A 267 17.45 -3.20 -5.10
C TRP A 267 16.47 -4.29 -5.52
N PRO A 268 15.15 -4.10 -5.37
CA PRO A 268 14.20 -5.17 -5.65
C PRO A 268 14.10 -5.45 -7.15
N ASP A 269 14.16 -6.71 -7.53
CA ASP A 269 14.10 -7.19 -8.92
C ASP A 269 13.08 -8.32 -9.14
N GLN A 270 12.29 -8.63 -8.13
CA GLN A 270 11.25 -9.66 -8.17
C GLN A 270 9.87 -9.05 -8.40
N PRO A 271 8.89 -9.89 -8.84
CA PRO A 271 7.49 -9.50 -8.84
C PRO A 271 7.02 -9.15 -7.43
N MET A 272 6.33 -8.03 -7.30
CA MET A 272 5.79 -7.57 -6.02
C MET A 272 4.29 -7.28 -6.17
N CYS A 273 3.53 -7.52 -5.10
CA CYS A 273 2.10 -7.27 -5.04
C CYS A 273 1.78 -6.18 -4.02
N MET A 274 0.58 -5.63 -4.12
CA MET A 274 0.11 -4.53 -3.28
C MET A 274 -0.75 -5.02 -2.12
N VAL A 275 -0.60 -4.35 -1.00
CA VAL A 275 -1.44 -4.48 0.18
C VAL A 275 -2.00 -3.12 0.56
N ILE A 276 -3.28 -3.08 0.91
CA ILE A 276 -3.95 -1.88 1.41
C ILE A 276 -4.66 -2.24 2.70
N ASN A 277 -4.35 -1.55 3.77
CA ASN A 277 -4.93 -1.85 5.08
C ASN A 277 -5.35 -0.61 5.86
N ASN A 278 -6.24 -0.82 6.80
CA ASN A 278 -6.57 0.15 7.83
C ASN A 278 -6.31 -0.45 9.22
N GLY A 279 -5.02 -0.56 9.58
CA GLY A 279 -4.59 -1.16 10.84
C GLY A 279 -4.93 -0.32 12.08
N LEU A 280 -4.93 -0.99 13.22
CA LEU A 280 -4.96 -0.39 14.56
C LEU A 280 -3.85 -0.99 15.41
N LEU A 281 -3.06 -0.15 16.06
CA LEU A 281 -1.96 -0.58 16.93
C LEU A 281 -2.42 -0.81 18.38
N LEU A 282 -1.90 -1.83 19.03
CA LEU A 282 -2.17 -2.12 20.44
C LEU A 282 -1.53 -1.10 21.38
N SER A 283 -0.25 -0.98 21.31
CA SER A 283 0.61 -0.04 22.04
C SER A 283 2.03 -0.25 21.58
N LEU A 284 2.81 0.82 21.48
CA LEU A 284 4.20 0.74 21.07
C LEU A 284 5.17 0.68 22.23
N ILE A 285 4.82 -0.03 23.30
CA ILE A 285 5.74 -0.19 24.41
C ILE A 285 6.96 -1.07 24.02
N HIS A 286 6.90 -1.78 22.90
CA HIS A 286 7.95 -2.70 22.44
C HIS A 286 8.10 -2.74 20.92
N ILE A 287 8.53 -1.65 20.32
CA ILE A 287 9.16 -1.66 19.00
C ILE A 287 10.53 -1.00 19.12
#